data_02b3831b76e8bb472afb047d24b2e3bd
#
_entry.id   02b3831b76e8bb472afb047d24b2e3bd
#
_cell.length_a   1.000
_cell.length_b   1.000
_cell.length_c   1.000
_cell.angle_alpha   90.00
_cell.angle_beta   90.00
_cell.angle_gamma   90.00
#
_symmetry.space_group_name_H-M   'P 1'
#
loop_
_entity.id
_entity.type
_entity.pdbx_description
1 polymer ?
#
loop_
_entity_poly.entity_id
_entity_poly.type
_entity_poly.pdbx_seq_one_letter_code
_entity_poly.pdbx_strand_id
1 'polypeptide(L)'
;MTDILANYTQKCYSVGMSTVRTQITLKNAVDAGLARRGQITDAQVRTLTVNALADTGAWTLVIDENTCQQLGLQLEGPEPGVLADGSTVVYQITDGVEVHWQNRKTVCPALVVPGADEILFGALPMEGMDLIVHPRKEEVVGAHGDTALYKLK
;
A
#
# COMPACT_ATOMS: atom_id res chain seq x y z
N MET A 1 -2.02 20.25 -1.53
CA MET A 1 -2.07 18.81 -1.22
C MET A 1 -1.01 18.03 -1.97
N THR A 2 -0.74 18.35 -3.22
CA THR A 2 0.41 17.79 -3.97
C THR A 2 1.74 18.03 -3.29
N ASP A 3 1.90 19.21 -2.64
CA ASP A 3 3.14 19.58 -1.95
C ASP A 3 3.43 18.72 -0.73
N ILE A 4 2.40 18.17 -0.09
CA ILE A 4 2.53 17.35 1.11
C ILE A 4 3.17 16.01 0.77
N LEU A 5 2.71 15.35 -0.30
CA LEU A 5 3.30 14.09 -0.73
C LEU A 5 4.69 14.29 -1.33
N ALA A 6 4.87 15.36 -2.13
CA ALA A 6 6.17 15.69 -2.68
C ALA A 6 7.19 15.93 -1.57
N ASN A 7 6.80 16.67 -0.52
CA ASN A 7 7.64 16.92 0.64
C ASN A 7 7.93 15.63 1.42
N TYR A 8 6.95 14.76 1.55
CA TYR A 8 7.11 13.48 2.23
C TYR A 8 8.08 12.57 1.46
N THR A 9 7.86 12.42 0.18
CA THR A 9 8.72 11.63 -0.70
C THR A 9 10.14 12.20 -0.73
N GLN A 10 10.25 13.52 -0.89
CA GLN A 10 11.54 14.21 -0.90
C GLN A 10 12.28 14.08 0.43
N LYS A 11 11.56 14.08 1.54
CA LYS A 11 12.15 13.90 2.86
C LYS A 11 12.68 12.47 3.05
N CYS A 12 11.98 11.46 2.53
CA CYS A 12 12.49 10.10 2.51
C CYS A 12 13.78 9.98 1.71
N TYR A 13 13.87 10.66 0.58
CA TYR A 13 15.10 10.73 -0.22
C TYR A 13 16.23 11.47 0.50
N SER A 14 15.91 12.55 1.21
CA SER A 14 16.92 13.40 1.86
C SER A 14 17.59 12.78 3.08
N VAL A 15 16.99 11.75 3.69
CA VAL A 15 17.60 11.02 4.82
C VAL A 15 18.41 9.80 4.37
N GLY A 16 18.69 9.69 3.06
CA GLY A 16 19.53 8.62 2.52
C GLY A 16 18.90 7.24 2.53
N MET A 17 17.56 7.17 2.64
CA MET A 17 16.86 5.91 2.50
C MET A 17 16.89 5.47 1.04
N SER A 18 17.27 4.22 0.80
CA SER A 18 17.29 3.66 -0.54
C SER A 18 15.87 3.66 -1.14
N THR A 19 15.79 3.94 -2.44
CA THR A 19 14.54 3.91 -3.19
C THR A 19 14.24 2.47 -3.62
N VAL A 20 13.73 1.69 -2.69
CA VAL A 20 13.41 0.29 -2.97
C VAL A 20 12.03 0.21 -3.58
N ARG A 21 11.95 -0.35 -4.78
CA ARG A 21 10.69 -0.58 -5.48
C ARG A 21 10.42 -2.06 -5.56
N THR A 22 9.15 -2.41 -5.54
CA THR A 22 8.72 -3.79 -5.69
C THR A 22 7.38 -3.84 -6.42
N GLN A 23 7.17 -4.90 -7.16
CA GLN A 23 5.92 -5.13 -7.85
C GLN A 23 4.89 -5.70 -6.89
N ILE A 24 3.72 -5.07 -6.84
CA ILE A 24 2.58 -5.56 -6.07
C ILE A 24 1.34 -5.56 -6.96
N THR A 25 0.40 -6.43 -6.64
CA THR A 25 -0.91 -6.46 -7.30
C THR A 25 -1.96 -6.02 -6.29
N LEU A 26 -2.75 -5.03 -6.69
CA LEU A 26 -3.83 -4.47 -5.88
C LEU A 26 -5.16 -4.95 -6.45
N LYS A 27 -6.04 -5.41 -5.57
CA LYS A 27 -7.41 -5.81 -5.95
C LYS A 27 -8.41 -5.12 -5.04
N ASN A 28 -9.56 -4.79 -5.61
CA ASN A 28 -10.70 -4.40 -4.80
C ASN A 28 -11.09 -5.58 -3.92
N ALA A 29 -10.98 -5.44 -2.59
CA ALA A 29 -11.19 -6.56 -1.67
C ALA A 29 -12.65 -7.06 -1.67
N VAL A 30 -13.61 -6.17 -1.88
CA VAL A 30 -15.03 -6.55 -2.01
C VAL A 30 -15.22 -7.42 -3.25
N ASP A 31 -14.69 -6.99 -4.39
CA ASP A 31 -14.75 -7.78 -5.63
C ASP A 31 -14.10 -9.15 -5.45
N ALA A 32 -12.91 -9.19 -4.87
CA ALA A 32 -12.19 -10.44 -4.64
C ALA A 32 -12.99 -11.40 -3.74
N GLY A 33 -13.63 -10.86 -2.70
CA GLY A 33 -14.51 -11.63 -1.82
C GLY A 33 -15.74 -12.17 -2.54
N LEU A 34 -16.36 -11.36 -3.39
CA LEU A 34 -17.51 -11.79 -4.19
C LEU A 34 -17.13 -12.87 -5.20
N ALA A 35 -15.95 -12.76 -5.82
CA ALA A 35 -15.45 -13.79 -6.74
C ALA A 35 -15.20 -15.11 -6.03
N ARG A 36 -14.60 -15.09 -4.84
CA ARG A 36 -14.39 -16.30 -4.04
C ARG A 36 -15.70 -16.97 -3.64
N ARG A 37 -16.77 -16.20 -3.51
CA ARG A 37 -18.12 -16.71 -3.19
C ARG A 37 -18.92 -17.10 -4.42
N GLY A 38 -18.34 -16.98 -5.62
CA GLY A 38 -18.99 -17.33 -6.88
C GLY A 38 -20.05 -16.35 -7.35
N GLN A 39 -20.12 -15.15 -6.79
CA GLN A 39 -21.12 -14.14 -7.15
C GLN A 39 -20.70 -13.32 -8.37
N ILE A 40 -19.41 -13.19 -8.60
CA ILE A 40 -18.85 -12.61 -9.82
C ILE A 40 -17.69 -13.50 -10.30
N THR A 41 -17.27 -13.29 -11.55
CA THR A 41 -16.11 -14.00 -12.11
C THR A 41 -14.80 -13.35 -11.68
N ASP A 42 -13.71 -14.10 -11.76
CA ASP A 42 -12.38 -13.54 -11.49
C ASP A 42 -12.04 -12.37 -12.44
N ALA A 43 -12.49 -12.44 -13.68
CA ALA A 43 -12.29 -11.37 -14.66
C ALA A 43 -12.99 -10.05 -14.28
N GLN A 44 -14.00 -10.11 -13.43
CA GLN A 44 -14.75 -8.95 -12.95
C GLN A 44 -14.10 -8.28 -11.73
N VAL A 45 -13.09 -8.91 -11.12
CA VAL A 45 -12.36 -8.34 -10.00
C VAL A 45 -11.46 -7.21 -10.51
N ARG A 46 -11.71 -5.99 -10.04
CA ARG A 46 -10.88 -4.84 -10.42
C ARG A 46 -9.50 -5.01 -9.81
N THR A 47 -8.51 -5.02 -10.67
CA THR A 47 -7.12 -5.41 -10.34
C THR A 47 -6.15 -4.49 -11.05
N LEU A 48 -5.07 -4.14 -10.38
CA LEU A 48 -4.00 -3.32 -10.94
C LEU A 48 -2.66 -3.80 -10.41
N THR A 49 -1.71 -4.04 -11.31
CA THR A 49 -0.33 -4.37 -10.93
C THR A 49 0.53 -3.12 -11.07
N VAL A 50 1.26 -2.78 -10.03
CA VAL A 50 2.03 -1.54 -9.95
C VAL A 50 3.43 -1.81 -9.43
N ASN A 51 4.36 -0.92 -9.79
CA ASN A 51 5.69 -0.89 -9.22
C ASN A 51 5.69 0.16 -8.11
N ALA A 52 5.57 -0.28 -6.87
CA ALA A 52 5.40 0.60 -5.71
C ALA A 52 6.72 0.87 -5.01
N LEU A 53 6.80 2.04 -4.39
CA LEU A 53 7.93 2.39 -3.52
C LEU A 53 7.68 1.80 -2.12
N ALA A 54 8.57 0.92 -1.67
CA ALA A 54 8.52 0.39 -0.31
C ALA A 54 8.96 1.46 0.68
N ASP A 55 8.04 1.91 1.51
CA ASP A 55 8.25 3.01 2.44
C ASP A 55 7.69 2.65 3.82
N THR A 56 8.58 2.20 4.71
CA THR A 56 8.20 1.83 6.08
C THR A 56 7.78 3.03 6.93
N GLY A 57 8.05 4.25 6.46
CA GLY A 57 7.57 5.47 7.09
C GLY A 57 6.09 5.78 6.78
N ALA A 58 5.54 5.20 5.72
CA ALA A 58 4.11 5.29 5.44
C ALA A 58 3.36 4.25 6.28
N TRP A 59 2.24 4.68 6.88
CA TRP A 59 1.43 3.80 7.73
C TRP A 59 0.86 2.62 6.93
N THR A 60 0.29 2.90 5.78
CA THR A 60 -0.37 1.89 4.96
C THR A 60 -0.09 2.16 3.48
N LEU A 61 -0.88 1.58 2.61
CA LEU A 61 -0.82 1.85 1.18
C LEU A 61 -1.23 3.31 0.92
N VAL A 62 -0.46 4.00 0.08
CA VAL A 62 -0.80 5.36 -0.38
C VAL A 62 -0.98 5.32 -1.89
N ILE A 63 -2.12 5.79 -2.37
CA ILE A 63 -2.49 5.77 -3.79
C ILE A 63 -2.98 7.15 -4.23
N ASP A 64 -2.98 7.38 -5.53
CA ASP A 64 -3.58 8.56 -6.14
C ASP A 64 -5.08 8.35 -6.43
N GLU A 65 -5.75 9.42 -6.83
CA GLU A 65 -7.18 9.38 -7.15
C GLU A 65 -7.49 8.44 -8.33
N ASN A 66 -6.64 8.44 -9.34
CA ASN A 66 -6.84 7.61 -10.53
C ASN A 66 -6.78 6.11 -10.18
N THR A 67 -5.81 5.71 -9.37
CA THR A 67 -5.70 4.33 -8.89
C THR A 67 -6.93 3.96 -8.06
N CYS A 68 -7.39 4.85 -7.19
CA CYS A 68 -8.60 4.64 -6.40
C CYS A 68 -9.82 4.38 -7.31
N GLN A 69 -9.98 5.17 -8.36
CA GLN A 69 -11.07 5.03 -9.32
C GLN A 69 -10.97 3.73 -10.13
N GLN A 70 -9.77 3.39 -10.61
CA GLN A 70 -9.56 2.16 -11.38
C GLN A 70 -9.89 0.91 -10.57
N LEU A 71 -9.57 0.93 -9.29
CA LEU A 71 -9.91 -0.16 -8.39
C LEU A 71 -11.34 -0.10 -7.86
N GLY A 72 -12.06 1.00 -8.14
CA GLY A 72 -13.44 1.16 -7.69
C GLY A 72 -13.60 1.18 -6.17
N LEU A 73 -12.61 1.68 -5.46
CA LEU A 73 -12.62 1.72 -3.99
C LEU A 73 -13.61 2.76 -3.49
N GLN A 74 -14.26 2.46 -2.38
CA GLN A 74 -15.15 3.39 -1.71
C GLN A 74 -14.37 4.21 -0.68
N LEU A 75 -14.63 5.51 -0.65
CA LEU A 75 -14.07 6.37 0.39
C LEU A 75 -14.91 6.22 1.65
N GLU A 76 -14.26 5.91 2.76
CA GLU A 76 -14.93 5.71 4.05
C GLU A 76 -14.85 6.94 4.96
N GLY A 77 -14.27 8.00 4.44
CA GLY A 77 -14.24 9.28 5.12
C GLY A 77 -12.84 9.78 5.42
N PRO A 78 -12.74 11.01 5.95
CA PRO A 78 -11.47 11.60 6.27
C PRO A 78 -10.86 10.98 7.53
N GLU A 79 -9.55 10.81 7.52
CA GLU A 79 -8.76 10.39 8.68
C GLU A 79 -7.60 11.36 8.89
N PRO A 80 -7.27 11.70 10.14
CA PRO A 80 -6.10 12.53 10.40
C PRO A 80 -4.82 11.73 10.25
N GLY A 81 -3.82 12.33 9.65
CA GLY A 81 -2.49 11.78 9.55
C GLY A 81 -1.46 12.78 10.07
N VAL A 82 -0.35 12.26 10.54
CA VAL A 82 0.78 13.07 11.01
C VAL A 82 1.93 12.90 10.03
N LEU A 83 2.40 14.01 9.49
CA LEU A 83 3.55 14.02 8.59
C LEU A 83 4.87 13.92 9.37
N ALA A 84 5.93 13.63 8.64
CA ALA A 84 7.26 13.47 9.23
C ALA A 84 7.75 14.73 9.98
N ASP A 85 7.25 15.93 9.62
CA ASP A 85 7.58 17.19 10.29
C ASP A 85 6.70 17.48 11.52
N GLY A 86 5.79 16.56 11.87
CA GLY A 86 4.86 16.68 12.99
C GLY A 86 3.56 17.39 12.66
N SER A 87 3.40 17.93 11.45
CA SER A 87 2.14 18.57 11.06
C SER A 87 1.05 17.53 10.83
N THR A 88 -0.21 17.92 11.05
CA THR A 88 -1.38 17.07 10.86
C THR A 88 -2.04 17.41 9.52
N VAL A 89 -2.40 16.38 8.78
CA VAL A 89 -3.18 16.50 7.53
C VAL A 89 -4.35 15.54 7.60
N VAL A 90 -5.36 15.81 6.77
CA VAL A 90 -6.54 14.96 6.65
C VAL A 90 -6.50 14.28 5.28
N TYR A 91 -6.48 12.95 5.28
CA TYR A 91 -6.52 12.13 4.07
C TYR A 91 -7.88 11.47 3.93
N GLN A 92 -8.24 11.11 2.71
CA GLN A 92 -9.35 10.19 2.49
C GLN A 92 -8.85 8.77 2.64
N ILE A 93 -9.56 7.94 3.38
CA ILE A 93 -9.25 6.52 3.55
C ILE A 93 -10.25 5.68 2.75
N THR A 94 -9.76 4.59 2.17
CA THR A 94 -10.61 3.68 1.38
C THR A 94 -11.09 2.51 2.23
N ASP A 95 -12.06 1.78 1.69
CA ASP A 95 -12.35 0.41 2.12
C ASP A 95 -11.18 -0.53 1.73
N GLY A 96 -11.35 -1.82 1.95
CA GLY A 96 -10.25 -2.78 1.83
C GLY A 96 -9.66 -2.92 0.43
N VAL A 97 -8.34 -2.93 0.39
CA VAL A 97 -7.54 -3.29 -0.77
C VAL A 97 -6.84 -4.61 -0.47
N GLU A 98 -7.03 -5.59 -1.33
CA GLU A 98 -6.28 -6.84 -1.23
C GLU A 98 -4.94 -6.65 -1.95
N VAL A 99 -3.86 -6.78 -1.22
CA VAL A 99 -2.50 -6.55 -1.72
C VAL A 99 -1.80 -7.90 -1.85
N HIS A 100 -1.25 -8.15 -3.02
CA HIS A 100 -0.49 -9.36 -3.33
C HIS A 100 0.96 -9.03 -3.61
N TRP A 101 1.83 -9.75 -2.98
CA TRP A 101 3.27 -9.71 -3.24
C TRP A 101 3.77 -11.14 -3.38
N GLN A 102 4.19 -11.55 -4.57
CA GLN A 102 4.55 -12.94 -4.87
C GLN A 102 3.43 -13.90 -4.39
N ASN A 103 3.76 -14.86 -3.52
CA ASN A 103 2.81 -15.84 -2.99
C ASN A 103 2.08 -15.40 -1.72
N ARG A 104 2.23 -14.13 -1.32
CA ARG A 104 1.65 -13.58 -0.08
C ARG A 104 0.56 -12.59 -0.37
N LYS A 105 -0.39 -12.46 0.53
CA LYS A 105 -1.44 -11.46 0.43
C LYS A 105 -1.87 -10.96 1.80
N THR A 106 -2.41 -9.75 1.81
CA THR A 106 -3.06 -9.15 2.98
C THR A 106 -4.16 -8.20 2.51
N VAL A 107 -4.97 -7.72 3.42
CA VAL A 107 -5.98 -6.70 3.15
C VAL A 107 -5.70 -5.51 4.05
N CYS A 108 -5.67 -4.33 3.47
CA CYS A 108 -5.47 -3.09 4.21
C CYS A 108 -6.24 -1.94 3.55
N PRO A 109 -6.52 -0.86 4.29
CA PRO A 109 -7.03 0.34 3.67
C PRO A 109 -5.92 1.07 2.91
N ALA A 110 -6.31 1.97 2.01
CA ALA A 110 -5.39 2.89 1.36
C ALA A 110 -5.72 4.33 1.72
N LEU A 111 -4.69 5.15 1.81
CA LEU A 111 -4.83 6.60 1.88
C LEU A 111 -4.79 7.16 0.47
N VAL A 112 -5.77 7.99 0.13
CA VAL A 112 -5.83 8.62 -1.19
C VAL A 112 -5.24 10.02 -1.09
N VAL A 113 -4.16 10.24 -1.82
CA VAL A 113 -3.48 11.54 -1.88
C VAL A 113 -3.59 12.08 -3.30
N PRO A 114 -4.35 13.17 -3.49
CA PRO A 114 -4.49 13.78 -4.82
C PRO A 114 -3.12 14.19 -5.39
N GLY A 115 -2.90 13.83 -6.64
CA GLY A 115 -1.66 14.16 -7.34
C GLY A 115 -0.43 13.37 -6.88
N ALA A 116 -0.60 12.27 -6.16
CA ALA A 116 0.49 11.41 -5.79
C ALA A 116 1.22 10.88 -7.04
N ASP A 117 2.52 11.05 -7.10
CA ASP A 117 3.34 10.60 -8.25
C ASP A 117 3.65 9.12 -8.17
N GLU A 118 3.62 8.55 -6.98
CA GLU A 118 3.99 7.16 -6.74
C GLU A 118 3.02 6.50 -5.77
N ILE A 119 2.88 5.19 -5.93
CA ILE A 119 2.19 4.36 -4.95
C ILE A 119 3.20 3.98 -3.88
N LEU A 120 2.85 4.23 -2.62
CA LEU A 120 3.68 3.86 -1.48
C LEU A 120 3.16 2.55 -0.89
N PHE A 121 4.06 1.60 -0.75
CA PHE A 121 3.83 0.32 -0.11
C PHE A 121 4.31 0.44 1.33
N GLY A 122 3.38 0.74 2.23
CA GLY A 122 3.67 1.14 3.60
C GLY A 122 3.81 -0.02 4.58
N ALA A 123 3.96 0.32 5.86
CA ALA A 123 4.25 -0.63 6.94
C ALA A 123 3.15 -1.66 7.14
N LEU A 124 1.88 -1.23 7.15
CA LEU A 124 0.77 -2.12 7.46
C LEU A 124 0.68 -3.33 6.51
N PRO A 125 0.64 -3.14 5.16
CA PRO A 125 0.63 -4.30 4.27
C PRO A 125 1.94 -5.11 4.32
N MET A 126 3.09 -4.48 4.52
CA MET A 126 4.35 -5.21 4.65
C MET A 126 4.35 -6.10 5.89
N GLU A 127 3.92 -5.59 7.04
CA GLU A 127 3.78 -6.38 8.27
C GLU A 127 2.75 -7.49 8.10
N GLY A 128 1.63 -7.17 7.43
CA GLY A 128 0.57 -8.15 7.16
C GLY A 128 1.03 -9.33 6.31
N MET A 129 2.08 -9.16 5.53
CA MET A 129 2.67 -10.20 4.68
C MET A 129 4.02 -10.71 5.19
N ASP A 130 4.45 -10.29 6.37
CA ASP A 130 5.75 -10.66 6.94
C ASP A 130 6.91 -10.29 6.01
N LEU A 131 6.93 -9.03 5.55
CA LEU A 131 7.93 -8.50 4.64
C LEU A 131 8.78 -7.43 5.31
N ILE A 132 10.02 -7.34 4.90
CA ILE A 132 10.95 -6.27 5.28
C ILE A 132 11.66 -5.74 4.05
N VAL A 133 12.18 -4.53 4.17
CA VAL A 133 13.15 -3.99 3.21
C VAL A 133 14.54 -4.43 3.65
N HIS A 134 15.23 -5.18 2.80
CA HIS A 134 16.58 -5.65 3.09
C HIS A 134 17.57 -4.53 2.76
N PRO A 135 18.27 -3.95 3.75
CA PRO A 135 19.05 -2.73 3.52
C PRO A 135 20.25 -2.90 2.58
N ARG A 136 20.89 -4.07 2.59
CA ARG A 136 22.06 -4.33 1.73
C ARG A 136 21.68 -4.69 0.31
N LYS A 137 20.62 -5.47 0.15
CA LYS A 137 20.14 -5.92 -1.17
C LYS A 137 19.27 -4.88 -1.85
N GLU A 138 18.79 -3.89 -1.09
CA GLU A 138 17.87 -2.86 -1.57
C GLU A 138 16.63 -3.46 -2.23
N GLU A 139 16.07 -4.49 -1.60
CA GLU A 139 14.88 -5.17 -2.10
C GLU A 139 13.93 -5.55 -0.96
N VAL A 140 12.68 -5.75 -1.29
CA VAL A 140 11.69 -6.30 -0.36
C VAL A 140 11.85 -7.82 -0.33
N VAL A 141 11.94 -8.37 0.87
CA VAL A 141 12.10 -9.81 1.09
C VAL A 141 11.18 -10.28 2.22
N GLY A 142 10.93 -11.57 2.28
CA GLY A 142 10.27 -12.17 3.45
C GLY A 142 11.14 -12.02 4.69
N ALA A 143 10.55 -11.56 5.79
CA ALA A 143 11.27 -11.36 7.05
C ALA A 143 11.82 -12.69 7.61
N HIS A 144 11.13 -13.81 7.33
CA HIS A 144 11.49 -15.14 7.79
C HIS A 144 11.65 -16.13 6.63
N GLY A 145 12.14 -15.64 5.48
CA GLY A 145 12.37 -16.45 4.29
C GLY A 145 11.14 -16.57 3.38
N ASP A 146 11.02 -17.71 2.71
CA ASP A 146 10.01 -17.90 1.65
C ASP A 146 8.59 -18.11 2.20
N THR A 147 8.45 -18.43 3.47
CA THR A 147 7.16 -18.64 4.12
C THR A 147 6.93 -17.56 5.19
N ALA A 148 5.77 -16.92 5.13
CA ALA A 148 5.40 -15.94 6.15
C ALA A 148 5.21 -16.64 7.51
N LEU A 149 5.76 -16.03 8.56
CA LEU A 149 5.62 -16.51 9.94
C LEU A 149 4.99 -15.42 10.80
N TYR A 150 3.95 -15.78 11.50
CA TYR A 150 3.24 -14.87 12.40
C TYR A 150 3.27 -15.41 13.82
N LYS A 151 3.50 -14.53 14.79
CA LYS A 151 3.38 -14.92 16.18
C LYS A 151 1.91 -15.13 16.53
N LEU A 152 1.62 -16.31 17.04
CA LEU A 152 0.32 -16.66 17.58
C LEU A 152 0.45 -16.72 19.09
N LYS A 153 -0.37 -16.00 19.79
CA LYS A 153 -0.41 -16.05 21.25
C LYS A 153 -1.43 -17.04 21.74
#